data_cdd4f36b8b5de6a1712d72d8c903c589
#
_entry.id   cdd4f36b8b5de6a1712d72d8c903c589
#
_cell.length_a   1.000
_cell.length_b   1.000
_cell.length_c   1.000
_cell.angle_alpha   90.00
_cell.angle_beta   90.00
_cell.angle_gamma   90.00
#
_symmetry.space_group_name_H-M   'P 1'
#
loop_
_entity.id
_entity.type
_entity.pdbx_description
1 polymer ?
#
loop_
_entity_poly.entity_id
_entity_poly.type
_entity_poly.pdbx_seq_one_letter_code
_entity_poly.pdbx_strand_id
1 'polypeptide(L)'
;MNIANVRVDFLGHAGFLFSFRGKNFAIDPYHVSDFVPKVDVILITHGHSDHCSIRDVQKLSKHGTVVLCPVDCQSALLKVKGINMEVVEVGDAIDFGFAKVECVHAYTTSNPRHAKQEGWLGYLAKMGSTIFYFAGDTDYIPEMQHLTGYGKKENNFVVFLPVAGGVVMDVKSAVDVAARLNPTLAIPMSYGSGVYGTERDAQLFVEMCKQNGINAQMLTKI
;
A
#
# COMPACT_ATOMS: atom_id res chain seq x y z
N MET A 1 -13.30 6.27 -3.02
CA MET A 1 -13.52 6.46 -4.48
C MET A 1 -13.81 5.12 -5.14
N ASN A 2 -14.37 5.10 -6.37
CA ASN A 2 -14.54 3.86 -7.12
C ASN A 2 -13.58 3.84 -8.33
N ILE A 3 -12.83 2.76 -8.46
CA ILE A 3 -11.91 2.51 -9.58
C ILE A 3 -12.36 1.20 -10.24
N ALA A 4 -12.93 1.32 -11.44
CA ALA A 4 -13.68 0.22 -12.04
C ALA A 4 -14.74 -0.31 -11.05
N ASN A 5 -14.65 -1.57 -10.64
CA ASN A 5 -15.60 -2.19 -9.70
C ASN A 5 -15.03 -2.34 -8.27
N VAL A 6 -13.91 -1.66 -7.97
CA VAL A 6 -13.28 -1.70 -6.65
C VAL A 6 -13.49 -0.36 -5.95
N ARG A 7 -14.09 -0.38 -4.77
CA ARG A 7 -14.13 0.79 -3.90
C ARG A 7 -12.81 0.88 -3.14
N VAL A 8 -12.20 2.06 -3.15
CA VAL A 8 -10.94 2.38 -2.43
C VAL A 8 -11.20 3.52 -1.48
N ASP A 9 -10.95 3.29 -0.20
CA ASP A 9 -11.06 4.29 0.86
C ASP A 9 -9.70 4.46 1.55
N PHE A 10 -9.35 5.71 1.88
CA PHE A 10 -8.11 6.03 2.59
C PHE A 10 -8.33 5.97 4.10
N LEU A 11 -7.54 5.18 4.80
CA LEU A 11 -7.60 5.01 6.25
C LEU A 11 -6.72 6.00 7.02
N GLY A 12 -5.88 6.73 6.28
CA GLY A 12 -4.85 7.63 6.83
C GLY A 12 -3.45 7.02 6.75
N HIS A 13 -2.43 7.86 6.76
CA HIS A 13 -1.02 7.48 6.64
C HIS A 13 -0.73 6.68 5.35
N ALA A 14 -0.34 5.41 5.49
CA ALA A 14 -0.18 4.48 4.37
C ALA A 14 -1.36 3.49 4.25
N GLY A 15 -2.40 3.66 5.06
CA GLY A 15 -3.51 2.71 5.17
C GLY A 15 -4.60 2.90 4.11
N PHE A 16 -5.01 1.80 3.49
CA PHE A 16 -6.13 1.79 2.54
C PHE A 16 -7.05 0.59 2.76
N LEU A 17 -8.33 0.80 2.44
CA LEU A 17 -9.36 -0.23 2.42
C LEU A 17 -9.89 -0.41 0.99
N PHE A 18 -9.94 -1.64 0.54
CA PHE A 18 -10.52 -2.03 -0.75
C PHE A 18 -11.76 -2.89 -0.51
N SER A 19 -12.86 -2.56 -1.19
CA SER A 19 -14.06 -3.39 -1.18
C SER A 19 -14.34 -3.88 -2.60
N PHE A 20 -14.36 -5.20 -2.78
CA PHE A 20 -14.54 -5.84 -4.08
C PHE A 20 -15.30 -7.17 -3.93
N ARG A 21 -16.37 -7.36 -4.71
CA ARG A 21 -17.20 -8.58 -4.72
C ARG A 21 -17.64 -9.03 -3.32
N GLY A 22 -18.04 -8.07 -2.47
CA GLY A 22 -18.50 -8.36 -1.10
C GLY A 22 -17.38 -8.73 -0.11
N LYS A 23 -16.12 -8.60 -0.50
CA LYS A 23 -14.94 -8.80 0.33
C LYS A 23 -14.26 -7.48 0.63
N ASN A 24 -13.71 -7.37 1.84
CA ASN A 24 -12.92 -6.24 2.29
C ASN A 24 -11.47 -6.65 2.48
N PHE A 25 -10.57 -5.77 2.07
CA PHE A 25 -9.14 -5.99 2.02
C PHE A 25 -8.45 -4.71 2.49
N ALA A 26 -7.63 -4.77 3.54
CA ALA A 26 -6.91 -3.62 4.05
C ALA A 26 -5.40 -3.76 3.85
N ILE A 27 -4.72 -2.63 3.70
CA ILE A 27 -3.25 -2.55 3.70
C ILE A 27 -2.84 -1.56 4.78
N ASP A 28 -1.83 -1.89 5.58
CA ASP A 28 -1.19 -1.06 6.60
C ASP A 28 -2.17 -0.21 7.43
N PRO A 29 -3.17 -0.82 8.10
CA PRO A 29 -4.16 -0.06 8.84
C PRO A 29 -3.52 0.64 10.06
N TYR A 30 -3.66 1.97 10.14
CA TYR A 30 -3.12 2.79 11.21
C TYR A 30 -4.09 3.89 11.63
N HIS A 31 -4.38 3.98 12.93
CA HIS A 31 -5.33 4.93 13.52
C HIS A 31 -6.70 4.93 12.80
N VAL A 32 -7.21 3.72 12.54
CA VAL A 32 -8.48 3.56 11.79
C VAL A 32 -9.68 3.99 12.63
N SER A 33 -10.67 4.58 11.97
CA SER A 33 -11.96 4.95 12.56
C SER A 33 -12.76 3.72 13.04
N ASP A 34 -13.61 3.89 14.04
CA ASP A 34 -14.47 2.81 14.55
C ASP A 34 -15.55 2.37 13.56
N PHE A 35 -15.81 3.17 12.53
CA PHE A 35 -16.81 2.91 11.51
C PHE A 35 -16.27 2.07 10.33
N VAL A 36 -14.97 1.79 10.29
CA VAL A 36 -14.35 0.96 9.24
C VAL A 36 -14.82 -0.49 9.41
N PRO A 37 -15.33 -1.14 8.35
CA PRO A 37 -15.85 -2.50 8.44
C PRO A 37 -14.74 -3.52 8.71
N LYS A 38 -15.12 -4.66 9.26
CA LYS A 38 -14.23 -5.83 9.37
C LYS A 38 -13.78 -6.30 8.00
N VAL A 39 -12.55 -6.84 7.93
CA VAL A 39 -11.94 -7.24 6.67
C VAL A 39 -11.69 -8.75 6.57
N ASP A 40 -11.60 -9.22 5.33
CA ASP A 40 -11.28 -10.63 5.03
C ASP A 40 -9.77 -10.85 4.96
N VAL A 41 -9.02 -9.83 4.48
CA VAL A 41 -7.56 -9.87 4.30
C VAL A 41 -6.95 -8.58 4.81
N ILE A 42 -5.79 -8.69 5.46
CA ILE A 42 -4.91 -7.56 5.80
C ILE A 42 -3.52 -7.85 5.22
N LEU A 43 -2.94 -6.88 4.53
CA LEU A 43 -1.54 -6.89 4.13
C LEU A 43 -0.76 -5.92 5.01
N ILE A 44 0.39 -6.35 5.49
CA ILE A 44 1.33 -5.53 6.24
C ILE A 44 2.64 -5.49 5.48
N THR A 45 3.13 -4.28 5.20
CA THR A 45 4.36 -4.09 4.42
C THR A 45 5.62 -4.35 5.23
N HIS A 46 5.63 -3.97 6.51
CA HIS A 46 6.78 -4.13 7.42
C HIS A 46 6.40 -3.88 8.90
N GLY A 47 7.34 -4.13 9.80
CA GLY A 47 7.13 -4.18 11.25
C GLY A 47 7.09 -2.83 11.98
N HIS A 48 7.23 -1.68 11.35
CA HIS A 48 7.07 -0.40 12.02
C HIS A 48 5.64 -0.22 12.54
N SER A 49 5.48 0.42 13.68
CA SER A 49 4.19 0.51 14.41
C SER A 49 3.10 1.30 13.68
N ASP A 50 3.46 2.14 12.76
CA ASP A 50 2.58 2.92 11.89
C ASP A 50 2.14 2.17 10.63
N HIS A 51 2.66 0.95 10.41
CA HIS A 51 2.25 0.01 9.36
C HIS A 51 1.71 -1.30 9.98
N CYS A 52 2.39 -1.87 10.98
CA CYS A 52 1.99 -3.04 11.73
C CYS A 52 1.33 -2.67 13.07
N SER A 53 0.24 -1.92 13.04
CA SER A 53 -0.52 -1.52 14.24
C SER A 53 -1.37 -2.68 14.76
N ILE A 54 -0.92 -3.32 15.83
CA ILE A 54 -1.64 -4.45 16.46
C ILE A 54 -3.07 -4.06 16.85
N ARG A 55 -3.25 -2.85 17.37
CA ARG A 55 -4.56 -2.31 17.74
C ARG A 55 -5.50 -2.24 16.53
N ASP A 56 -5.01 -1.74 15.41
CA ASP A 56 -5.83 -1.54 14.21
C ASP A 56 -6.05 -2.85 13.45
N VAL A 57 -5.04 -3.75 13.41
CA VAL A 57 -5.21 -5.12 12.92
C VAL A 57 -6.29 -5.84 13.71
N GLN A 58 -6.24 -5.82 15.05
CA GLN A 58 -7.26 -6.43 15.91
C GLN A 58 -8.64 -5.79 15.70
N LYS A 59 -8.67 -4.45 15.53
CA LYS A 59 -9.90 -3.68 15.28
C LYS A 59 -10.57 -4.09 13.97
N LEU A 60 -9.81 -4.29 12.90
CA LEU A 60 -10.35 -4.66 11.59
C LEU A 60 -10.58 -6.16 11.43
N SER A 61 -9.92 -7.01 12.21
CA SER A 61 -10.03 -8.46 12.07
C SER A 61 -11.37 -8.99 12.53
N LYS A 62 -11.84 -10.03 11.87
CA LYS A 62 -12.89 -10.97 12.30
C LYS A 62 -12.29 -12.37 12.38
N HIS A 63 -13.03 -13.34 12.89
CA HIS A 63 -12.57 -14.73 12.89
C HIS A 63 -12.25 -15.20 11.47
N GLY A 64 -11.03 -15.71 11.25
CA GLY A 64 -10.58 -16.19 9.96
C GLY A 64 -10.03 -15.10 9.01
N THR A 65 -9.88 -13.83 9.47
CA THR A 65 -9.16 -12.83 8.69
C THR A 65 -7.74 -13.31 8.40
N VAL A 66 -7.34 -13.35 7.12
CA VAL A 66 -5.97 -13.67 6.73
C VAL A 66 -5.12 -12.42 6.84
N VAL A 67 -3.95 -12.55 7.47
CA VAL A 67 -2.97 -11.45 7.59
C VAL A 67 -1.67 -11.90 6.94
N LEU A 68 -1.31 -11.28 5.81
CA LEU A 68 -0.01 -11.48 5.17
C LEU A 68 0.97 -10.44 5.71
N CYS A 69 2.14 -10.88 6.10
CA CYS A 69 3.16 -9.98 6.66
C CYS A 69 4.58 -10.53 6.46
N PRO A 70 5.61 -9.68 6.41
CA PRO A 70 7.00 -10.14 6.51
C PRO A 70 7.33 -10.66 7.91
N VAL A 71 8.46 -11.35 8.02
CA VAL A 71 8.86 -12.08 9.24
C VAL A 71 9.01 -11.18 10.48
N ASP A 72 9.40 -9.93 10.31
CA ASP A 72 9.60 -8.97 11.41
C ASP A 72 8.28 -8.59 12.13
N CYS A 73 7.13 -8.77 11.47
CA CYS A 73 5.80 -8.56 12.07
C CYS A 73 5.32 -9.74 12.92
N GLN A 74 5.87 -10.95 12.74
CA GLN A 74 5.34 -12.19 13.29
C GLN A 74 5.14 -12.14 14.81
N SER A 75 6.16 -11.74 15.55
CA SER A 75 6.12 -11.70 17.01
C SER A 75 5.06 -10.75 17.57
N ALA A 76 4.81 -9.66 16.87
CA ALA A 76 3.79 -8.67 17.23
C ALA A 76 2.38 -9.21 16.94
N LEU A 77 2.17 -9.78 15.75
CA LEU A 77 0.87 -10.27 15.28
C LEU A 77 0.39 -11.55 15.98
N LEU A 78 1.28 -12.35 16.57
CA LEU A 78 0.89 -13.49 17.44
C LEU A 78 0.00 -13.09 18.63
N LYS A 79 0.00 -11.80 18.99
CA LYS A 79 -0.87 -11.25 20.06
C LYS A 79 -2.31 -11.05 19.60
N VAL A 80 -2.59 -11.05 18.29
CA VAL A 80 -3.93 -10.85 17.73
C VAL A 80 -4.62 -12.20 17.62
N LYS A 81 -5.75 -12.35 18.30
CA LYS A 81 -6.51 -13.61 18.32
C LYS A 81 -7.47 -13.72 17.13
N GLY A 82 -7.64 -14.94 16.62
CA GLY A 82 -8.66 -15.26 15.63
C GLY A 82 -8.30 -14.89 14.20
N ILE A 83 -7.07 -14.49 13.94
CA ILE A 83 -6.53 -14.28 12.59
C ILE A 83 -5.79 -15.54 12.09
N ASN A 84 -5.71 -15.68 10.78
CA ASN A 84 -4.83 -16.62 10.10
C ASN A 84 -3.62 -15.84 9.58
N MET A 85 -2.54 -15.83 10.36
CA MET A 85 -1.32 -15.14 9.96
C MET A 85 -0.48 -16.02 9.04
N GLU A 86 -0.04 -15.46 7.93
CA GLU A 86 0.89 -16.07 6.98
C GLU A 86 2.10 -15.17 6.81
N VAL A 87 3.28 -15.70 7.09
CA VAL A 87 4.54 -15.00 6.84
C VAL A 87 4.89 -15.21 5.38
N VAL A 88 5.12 -14.10 4.67
CA VAL A 88 5.39 -14.08 3.24
C VAL A 88 6.68 -13.31 2.94
N GLU A 89 7.29 -13.62 1.79
CA GLU A 89 8.51 -12.98 1.32
C GLU A 89 8.37 -12.48 -0.12
N VAL A 90 9.33 -11.71 -0.58
CA VAL A 90 9.36 -11.21 -1.95
C VAL A 90 9.33 -12.36 -2.97
N GLY A 91 8.41 -12.28 -3.93
CA GLY A 91 8.18 -13.30 -4.95
C GLY A 91 7.02 -14.24 -4.62
N ASP A 92 6.52 -14.25 -3.38
CA ASP A 92 5.32 -15.00 -3.05
C ASP A 92 4.09 -14.44 -3.77
N ALA A 93 3.22 -15.35 -4.19
CA ALA A 93 1.97 -15.01 -4.87
C ALA A 93 0.80 -15.81 -4.28
N ILE A 94 -0.20 -15.11 -3.76
CA ILE A 94 -1.34 -15.69 -3.08
C ILE A 94 -2.62 -15.39 -3.86
N ASP A 95 -3.43 -16.43 -4.11
CA ASP A 95 -4.74 -16.31 -4.78
C ASP A 95 -5.88 -16.49 -3.77
N PHE A 96 -6.59 -15.41 -3.46
CA PHE A 96 -7.77 -15.41 -2.60
C PHE A 96 -9.07 -15.74 -3.36
N GLY A 97 -9.00 -16.03 -4.67
CA GLY A 97 -10.16 -16.22 -5.53
C GLY A 97 -10.80 -14.90 -5.99
N PHE A 98 -10.96 -13.94 -5.10
CA PHE A 98 -11.47 -12.59 -5.44
C PHE A 98 -10.35 -11.60 -5.75
N ALA A 99 -9.14 -11.82 -5.25
CA ALA A 99 -7.95 -11.02 -5.50
C ALA A 99 -6.71 -11.91 -5.59
N LYS A 100 -5.76 -11.54 -6.45
CA LYS A 100 -4.42 -12.14 -6.48
C LYS A 100 -3.43 -11.12 -5.96
N VAL A 101 -2.58 -11.52 -5.02
CA VAL A 101 -1.57 -10.66 -4.38
C VAL A 101 -0.21 -11.24 -4.68
N GLU A 102 0.71 -10.39 -5.12
CA GLU A 102 2.13 -10.69 -5.31
C GLU A 102 2.96 -9.79 -4.42
N CYS A 103 3.91 -10.37 -3.70
CA CYS A 103 4.84 -9.66 -2.82
C CYS A 103 6.05 -9.18 -3.63
N VAL A 104 6.31 -7.88 -3.59
CA VAL A 104 7.43 -7.25 -4.30
C VAL A 104 8.35 -6.52 -3.33
N HIS A 105 9.55 -6.18 -3.76
CA HIS A 105 10.50 -5.42 -2.94
C HIS A 105 9.98 -4.03 -2.56
N ALA A 106 10.22 -3.65 -1.29
CA ALA A 106 10.15 -2.28 -0.80
C ALA A 106 11.37 -2.01 0.08
N TYR A 107 12.24 -1.08 -0.33
CA TYR A 107 13.42 -0.69 0.45
C TYR A 107 13.92 0.69 0.03
N THR A 108 14.82 1.27 0.84
CA THR A 108 15.48 2.52 0.48
C THR A 108 16.98 2.28 0.27
N THR A 109 17.55 3.02 -0.66
CA THR A 109 18.96 2.91 -1.02
C THR A 109 19.84 3.86 -0.21
N SER A 110 19.23 4.90 0.34
CA SER A 110 19.89 5.99 1.07
C SER A 110 19.80 5.87 2.59
N ASN A 111 18.86 5.08 3.11
CA ASN A 111 18.61 4.98 4.55
C ASN A 111 18.73 3.52 5.04
N PRO A 112 19.70 3.22 5.95
CA PRO A 112 19.89 1.87 6.45
C PRO A 112 18.72 1.33 7.29
N ARG A 113 17.79 2.19 7.74
CA ARG A 113 16.60 1.74 8.50
C ARG A 113 15.57 1.00 7.64
N HIS A 114 15.65 1.15 6.31
CA HIS A 114 14.77 0.51 5.34
C HIS A 114 15.60 -0.27 4.33
N ALA A 115 16.61 -1.01 4.83
CA ALA A 115 17.56 -1.73 3.98
C ALA A 115 16.89 -2.90 3.25
N LYS A 116 17.39 -3.24 2.05
CA LYS A 116 16.87 -4.37 1.25
C LYS A 116 16.89 -5.69 2.02
N GLN A 117 17.88 -5.89 2.91
CA GLN A 117 18.06 -7.10 3.71
C GLN A 117 16.95 -7.33 4.75
N GLU A 118 16.19 -6.29 5.11
CA GLU A 118 15.04 -6.41 6.02
C GLU A 118 13.89 -7.23 5.39
N GLY A 119 13.89 -7.40 4.07
CA GLY A 119 12.88 -8.21 3.36
C GLY A 119 11.48 -7.61 3.39
N TRP A 120 11.36 -6.29 3.51
CA TRP A 120 10.08 -5.59 3.55
C TRP A 120 9.39 -5.56 2.19
N LEU A 121 8.08 -5.39 2.22
CA LEU A 121 7.21 -5.71 1.10
C LEU A 121 6.47 -4.48 0.56
N GLY A 122 6.44 -4.39 -0.76
CA GLY A 122 5.35 -3.80 -1.49
C GLY A 122 4.40 -4.90 -1.98
N TYR A 123 3.25 -4.53 -2.48
CA TYR A 123 2.26 -5.49 -2.97
C TYR A 123 1.70 -5.10 -4.33
N LEU A 124 1.54 -6.09 -5.21
CA LEU A 124 0.69 -6.01 -6.39
C LEU A 124 -0.59 -6.77 -6.09
N ALA A 125 -1.73 -6.07 -6.06
CA ALA A 125 -3.03 -6.69 -5.85
C ALA A 125 -3.88 -6.58 -7.12
N LYS A 126 -4.17 -7.72 -7.77
CA LYS A 126 -5.06 -7.77 -8.93
C LYS A 126 -6.48 -8.08 -8.49
N MET A 127 -7.40 -7.15 -8.76
CA MET A 127 -8.84 -7.27 -8.48
C MET A 127 -9.62 -6.99 -9.78
N GLY A 128 -10.14 -8.05 -10.41
CA GLY A 128 -10.75 -7.94 -11.73
C GLY A 128 -9.76 -7.49 -12.80
N SER A 129 -10.09 -6.39 -13.49
CA SER A 129 -9.23 -5.76 -14.50
C SER A 129 -8.31 -4.67 -13.92
N THR A 130 -8.29 -4.48 -12.60
CA THR A 130 -7.46 -3.45 -11.95
C THR A 130 -6.29 -4.09 -11.23
N ILE A 131 -5.11 -3.54 -11.43
CA ILE A 131 -3.88 -3.87 -10.71
C ILE A 131 -3.53 -2.68 -9.84
N PHE A 132 -3.47 -2.91 -8.53
CA PHE A 132 -3.04 -1.94 -7.54
C PHE A 132 -1.61 -2.25 -7.13
N TYR A 133 -0.70 -1.32 -7.36
CA TYR A 133 0.66 -1.38 -6.83
C TYR A 133 0.75 -0.53 -5.57
N PHE A 134 0.98 -1.16 -4.47
CA PHE A 134 1.23 -0.54 -3.18
C PHE A 134 2.73 -0.60 -2.90
N ALA A 135 3.39 0.54 -2.94
CA ALA A 135 4.86 0.57 -2.93
C ALA A 135 5.47 0.23 -1.57
N GLY A 136 4.74 0.43 -0.46
CA GLY A 136 5.32 0.38 0.89
C GLY A 136 6.29 1.54 1.14
N ASP A 137 7.11 1.40 2.16
CA ASP A 137 8.15 2.38 2.49
C ASP A 137 9.40 2.11 1.65
N THR A 138 9.58 2.88 0.58
CA THR A 138 10.59 2.63 -0.45
C THR A 138 11.10 3.91 -1.09
N ASP A 139 12.32 3.84 -1.64
CA ASP A 139 12.83 4.74 -2.68
C ASP A 139 12.40 4.24 -4.07
N TYR A 140 12.81 4.98 -5.15
CA TYR A 140 12.86 4.39 -6.48
C TYR A 140 13.92 3.30 -6.51
N ILE A 141 13.49 2.06 -6.72
CA ILE A 141 14.36 0.88 -6.77
C ILE A 141 14.37 0.26 -8.17
N PRO A 142 15.47 -0.39 -8.59
CA PRO A 142 15.58 -0.98 -9.95
C PRO A 142 14.47 -1.96 -10.28
N GLU A 143 13.98 -2.71 -9.31
CA GLU A 143 12.92 -3.71 -9.47
C GLU A 143 11.59 -3.10 -9.95
N MET A 144 11.34 -1.82 -9.70
CA MET A 144 10.15 -1.13 -10.21
C MET A 144 10.11 -1.07 -11.75
N GLN A 145 11.24 -1.29 -12.44
CA GLN A 145 11.26 -1.37 -13.90
C GLN A 145 10.41 -2.53 -14.43
N HIS A 146 10.26 -3.61 -13.67
CA HIS A 146 9.41 -4.74 -14.04
C HIS A 146 7.92 -4.40 -14.01
N LEU A 147 7.54 -3.28 -13.37
CA LEU A 147 6.16 -2.80 -13.30
C LEU A 147 5.78 -1.91 -14.49
N THR A 148 6.76 -1.53 -15.33
CA THR A 148 6.49 -0.74 -16.52
C THR A 148 5.65 -1.55 -17.52
N GLY A 149 4.56 -0.93 -18.01
CA GLY A 149 3.66 -1.57 -18.96
C GLY A 149 2.44 -2.28 -18.36
N TYR A 150 2.31 -2.35 -17.03
CA TYR A 150 1.06 -2.82 -16.39
C TYR A 150 -0.15 -1.93 -16.74
N GLY A 151 0.06 -0.64 -16.99
CA GLY A 151 -0.97 0.32 -17.42
C GLY A 151 -1.35 0.26 -18.91
N LYS A 152 -1.05 -0.84 -19.62
CA LYS A 152 -1.46 -1.01 -21.01
C LYS A 152 -2.97 -1.18 -21.13
N LYS A 153 -3.51 -0.86 -22.32
CA LYS A 153 -4.93 -0.63 -22.70
C LYS A 153 -6.03 -1.52 -22.06
N GLU A 154 -5.71 -2.66 -21.49
CA GLU A 154 -6.70 -3.61 -20.97
C GLU A 154 -6.78 -3.65 -19.44
N ASN A 155 -5.84 -3.04 -18.74
CA ASN A 155 -5.79 -3.01 -17.27
C ASN A 155 -5.80 -1.58 -16.74
N ASN A 156 -6.56 -1.36 -15.69
CA ASN A 156 -6.34 -0.17 -14.86
C ASN A 156 -5.13 -0.45 -13.96
N PHE A 157 -4.09 0.34 -14.08
CA PHE A 157 -2.93 0.27 -13.20
C PHE A 157 -2.93 1.46 -12.25
N VAL A 158 -3.12 1.22 -10.99
CA VAL A 158 -3.19 2.25 -9.93
C VAL A 158 -1.99 2.08 -9.02
N VAL A 159 -1.26 3.17 -8.78
CA VAL A 159 -0.06 3.13 -7.93
C VAL A 159 -0.26 3.98 -6.68
N PHE A 160 0.16 3.45 -5.53
CA PHE A 160 0.21 4.15 -4.26
C PHE A 160 1.67 4.38 -3.90
N LEU A 161 2.08 5.64 -3.85
CA LEU A 161 3.47 6.03 -3.69
C LEU A 161 3.67 6.89 -2.43
N PRO A 162 4.67 6.60 -1.59
CA PRO A 162 4.99 7.45 -0.45
C PRO A 162 5.50 8.82 -0.93
N VAL A 163 5.16 9.88 -0.19
CA VAL A 163 5.53 11.27 -0.53
C VAL A 163 6.19 12.00 0.64
N ALA A 164 6.46 11.29 1.73
CA ALA A 164 6.88 11.89 3.00
C ALA A 164 8.30 12.46 3.00
N GLY A 165 9.20 11.94 2.16
CA GLY A 165 10.62 12.28 2.21
C GLY A 165 11.36 11.73 3.43
N GLY A 166 12.62 12.06 3.56
CA GLY A 166 13.45 11.70 4.71
C GLY A 166 13.84 10.23 4.77
N VAL A 167 12.88 9.37 5.02
CA VAL A 167 13.09 7.91 5.15
C VAL A 167 12.52 7.10 3.98
N VAL A 168 11.75 7.76 3.11
CA VAL A 168 11.14 7.20 1.90
C VAL A 168 11.21 8.22 0.77
N MET A 169 10.64 7.93 -0.39
CA MET A 169 10.54 8.90 -1.49
C MET A 169 9.97 10.24 -1.01
N ASP A 170 10.60 11.30 -1.46
CA ASP A 170 10.02 12.64 -1.44
C ASP A 170 9.04 12.84 -2.60
N VAL A 171 8.35 13.97 -2.61
CA VAL A 171 7.36 14.30 -3.64
C VAL A 171 7.96 14.22 -5.05
N LYS A 172 9.17 14.75 -5.25
CA LYS A 172 9.81 14.75 -6.57
C LYS A 172 10.14 13.36 -7.05
N SER A 173 10.74 12.55 -6.19
CA SER A 173 11.06 11.14 -6.48
C SER A 173 9.81 10.32 -6.78
N ALA A 174 8.72 10.55 -6.03
CA ALA A 174 7.44 9.89 -6.27
C ALA A 174 6.81 10.27 -7.62
N VAL A 175 6.92 11.54 -8.04
CA VAL A 175 6.48 12.00 -9.36
C VAL A 175 7.33 11.36 -10.47
N ASP A 176 8.65 11.27 -10.29
CA ASP A 176 9.55 10.62 -11.25
C ASP A 176 9.22 9.12 -11.40
N VAL A 177 8.89 8.45 -10.30
CA VAL A 177 8.42 7.04 -10.32
C VAL A 177 7.08 6.93 -11.04
N ALA A 178 6.11 7.78 -10.73
CA ALA A 178 4.82 7.79 -11.41
C ALA A 178 4.96 8.01 -12.93
N ALA A 179 5.86 8.92 -13.34
CA ALA A 179 6.15 9.15 -14.76
C ALA A 179 6.70 7.90 -15.47
N ARG A 180 7.60 7.15 -14.80
CA ARG A 180 8.20 5.92 -15.35
C ARG A 180 7.22 4.76 -15.42
N LEU A 181 6.40 4.60 -14.39
CA LEU A 181 5.40 3.52 -14.32
C LEU A 181 4.20 3.77 -15.24
N ASN A 182 3.94 5.04 -15.57
CA ASN A 182 2.83 5.48 -16.42
C ASN A 182 1.48 4.85 -16.04
N PRO A 183 1.02 5.03 -14.78
CA PRO A 183 -0.20 4.43 -14.31
C PRO A 183 -1.44 5.11 -14.89
N THR A 184 -2.59 4.45 -14.81
CA THR A 184 -3.89 5.09 -15.08
C THR A 184 -4.30 6.06 -13.98
N LEU A 185 -3.77 5.86 -12.76
CA LEU A 185 -3.97 6.75 -11.61
C LEU A 185 -2.83 6.59 -10.61
N ALA A 186 -2.28 7.71 -10.13
CA ALA A 186 -1.33 7.75 -9.02
C ALA A 186 -2.00 8.34 -7.77
N ILE A 187 -1.79 7.70 -6.62
CA ILE A 187 -2.34 8.12 -5.32
C ILE A 187 -1.19 8.28 -4.34
N PRO A 188 -1.04 9.44 -3.70
CA PRO A 188 -0.04 9.64 -2.66
C PRO A 188 -0.41 8.89 -1.38
N MET A 189 0.60 8.43 -0.62
CA MET A 189 0.47 7.84 0.70
C MET A 189 1.59 8.30 1.64
N SER A 190 1.58 7.85 2.89
CA SER A 190 2.54 8.20 3.94
C SER A 190 2.48 9.68 4.30
N TYR A 191 1.26 10.19 4.56
CA TYR A 191 1.03 11.58 4.95
C TYR A 191 -0.15 11.73 5.94
N GLY A 192 -0.23 12.90 6.58
CA GLY A 192 -1.40 13.33 7.33
C GLY A 192 -1.65 12.63 8.68
N SER A 193 -0.71 11.80 9.16
CA SER A 193 -0.83 11.06 10.43
C SER A 193 -0.05 11.68 11.59
N GLY A 194 0.80 12.67 11.31
CA GLY A 194 1.75 13.24 12.28
C GLY A 194 3.02 12.41 12.47
N VAL A 195 3.17 11.29 11.76
CA VAL A 195 4.41 10.47 11.76
C VAL A 195 5.41 11.05 10.77
N TYR A 196 5.08 10.98 9.48
CA TYR A 196 5.85 11.53 8.37
C TYR A 196 4.89 12.11 7.34
N GLY A 197 5.40 13.02 6.49
CA GLY A 197 4.65 13.60 5.40
C GLY A 197 3.44 14.44 5.83
N THR A 198 3.13 15.44 5.04
CA THR A 198 2.04 16.37 5.29
C THR A 198 0.97 16.29 4.19
N GLU A 199 -0.22 16.81 4.45
CA GLU A 199 -1.23 16.99 3.39
C GLU A 199 -0.72 17.89 2.26
N ARG A 200 0.18 18.83 2.58
CA ARG A 200 0.80 19.69 1.57
C ARG A 200 1.70 18.90 0.61
N ASP A 201 2.42 17.90 1.11
CA ASP A 201 3.24 17.01 0.27
C ASP A 201 2.36 16.20 -0.69
N ALA A 202 1.25 15.67 -0.20
CA ALA A 202 0.28 14.96 -1.04
C ALA A 202 -0.38 15.86 -2.10
N GLN A 203 -0.72 17.10 -1.74
CA GLN A 203 -1.24 18.10 -2.69
C GLN A 203 -0.19 18.43 -3.75
N LEU A 204 1.05 18.71 -3.34
CA LEU A 204 2.15 19.01 -4.25
C LEU A 204 2.43 17.85 -5.20
N PHE A 205 2.39 16.60 -4.73
CA PHE A 205 2.48 15.42 -5.59
C PHE A 205 1.43 15.43 -6.68
N VAL A 206 0.17 15.66 -6.32
CA VAL A 206 -0.93 15.72 -7.30
C VAL A 206 -0.76 16.88 -8.30
N GLU A 207 -0.34 18.05 -7.82
CA GLU A 207 -0.08 19.22 -8.67
C GLU A 207 1.04 18.93 -9.68
N MET A 208 2.18 18.37 -9.21
CA MET A 208 3.33 18.04 -10.06
C MET A 208 3.02 16.89 -11.03
N CYS A 209 2.30 15.87 -10.61
CA CYS A 209 1.82 14.80 -11.51
C CYS A 209 1.01 15.39 -12.67
N LYS A 210 0.04 16.27 -12.37
CA LYS A 210 -0.79 16.92 -13.40
C LYS A 210 0.02 17.75 -14.39
N GLN A 211 1.02 18.49 -13.89
CA GLN A 211 1.95 19.27 -14.74
C GLN A 211 2.74 18.37 -15.70
N ASN A 212 3.00 17.12 -15.31
CA ASN A 212 3.67 16.11 -16.13
C ASN A 212 2.72 15.20 -16.92
N GLY A 213 1.42 15.55 -17.02
CA GLY A 213 0.43 14.77 -17.76
C GLY A 213 0.02 13.46 -17.10
N ILE A 214 0.33 13.27 -15.81
CA ILE A 214 0.01 12.07 -15.05
C ILE A 214 -1.29 12.30 -14.30
N ASN A 215 -2.25 11.38 -14.44
CA ASN A 215 -3.48 11.42 -13.65
C ASN A 215 -3.16 11.05 -12.20
N ALA A 216 -3.41 11.96 -11.27
CA ALA A 216 -3.17 11.76 -9.84
C ALA A 216 -4.31 12.34 -9.00
N GLN A 217 -4.59 11.68 -7.87
CA GLN A 217 -5.63 12.10 -6.94
C GLN A 217 -5.25 11.79 -5.50
N MET A 218 -5.43 12.77 -4.63
CA MET A 218 -5.41 12.61 -3.17
C MET A 218 -6.78 12.12 -2.69
N LEU A 219 -6.80 11.20 -1.72
CA LEU A 219 -8.03 10.71 -1.09
C LEU A 219 -8.21 11.36 0.29
N THR A 220 -9.46 11.55 0.69
CA THR A 220 -9.81 12.01 2.03
C THR A 220 -9.93 10.81 2.96
N LYS A 221 -9.39 10.93 4.17
CA LYS A 221 -9.51 9.90 5.23
C LYS A 221 -10.99 9.71 5.62
N ILE A 222 -11.43 8.45 5.76
CA ILE A 222 -12.76 8.06 6.24
C ILE A 222 -12.80 7.86 7.76
#